data_955c572b8a1738279fe72fb1f88c7931
#
_entry.id   955c572b8a1738279fe72fb1f88c7931
#
_cell.length_a   1.000
_cell.length_b   1.000
_cell.length_c   1.000
_cell.angle_alpha   90.00
_cell.angle_beta   90.00
_cell.angle_gamma   90.00
#
_symmetry.space_group_name_H-M   'P 1'
#
loop_
_entity.id
_entity.type
_entity.pdbx_description
1 polymer ?
#
loop_
_entity_poly.entity_id
_entity_poly.type
_entity_poly.pdbx_seq_one_letter_code
_entity_poly.pdbx_strand_id
1 'polypeptide(L)'
;MAFERRLEAVVIGPGKPGQLRVALGRGEHQFVADIPFGLLQPSLGIPNSEFVAVVKGREFVRIEPAGRIWLTIQNQIRAILNVAWDPIGVADVVDDEYDMYIGQIYALLATHPAEQTIADHLLRIELERMGLTGTPMKRLLGVAASLRNLQLPSLGKSWLAV
;
A
#
# COMPACT_ATOMS: atom_id res chain seq x y z
N MET A 1 -22.49 17.09 -12.38
CA MET A 1 -21.71 16.21 -11.49
C MET A 1 -20.40 15.85 -12.17
N ALA A 2 -19.28 16.08 -11.53
CA ALA A 2 -18.01 15.60 -12.05
C ALA A 2 -17.83 14.14 -11.64
N PHE A 3 -17.69 13.26 -12.62
CA PHE A 3 -17.44 11.85 -12.38
C PHE A 3 -15.97 11.59 -12.03
N GLU A 4 -15.72 10.61 -11.18
CA GLU A 4 -14.36 10.11 -10.97
C GLU A 4 -13.83 9.46 -12.25
N ARG A 5 -12.61 9.80 -12.61
CA ARG A 5 -11.87 9.18 -13.73
C ARG A 5 -10.58 8.60 -13.20
N ARG A 6 -10.19 7.45 -13.75
CA ARG A 6 -8.91 6.81 -13.49
C ARG A 6 -7.94 7.18 -14.59
N LEU A 7 -6.80 7.77 -14.22
CA LEU A 7 -5.74 8.15 -15.14
C LEU A 7 -4.46 7.42 -14.74
N GLU A 8 -3.76 6.90 -15.73
CA GLU A 8 -2.41 6.43 -15.48
C GLU A 8 -1.53 7.57 -15.01
N ALA A 9 -0.69 7.28 -14.04
CA ALA A 9 0.15 8.26 -13.40
C ALA A 9 1.57 7.72 -13.20
N VAL A 10 2.55 8.58 -13.46
CA VAL A 10 3.97 8.27 -13.30
C VAL A 10 4.63 9.38 -12.51
N VAL A 11 5.34 9.03 -11.46
CA VAL A 11 6.17 10.02 -10.74
C VAL A 11 7.36 10.39 -11.62
N ILE A 12 7.48 11.66 -11.95
CA ILE A 12 8.54 12.17 -12.81
C ILE A 12 9.62 12.95 -12.07
N GLY A 13 9.41 13.23 -10.80
CA GLY A 13 10.42 13.89 -9.97
C GLY A 13 9.85 14.64 -8.77
N PRO A 14 10.69 15.43 -8.10
CA PRO A 14 10.25 16.30 -7.04
C PRO A 14 9.38 17.44 -7.59
N GLY A 15 8.29 17.74 -6.90
CA GLY A 15 7.44 18.89 -7.15
C GLY A 15 7.84 20.10 -6.29
N LYS A 16 6.84 20.85 -5.87
CA LYS A 16 7.00 21.90 -4.85
C LYS A 16 7.37 21.26 -3.49
N PRO A 17 7.90 22.02 -2.51
CA PRO A 17 8.18 21.48 -1.19
C PRO A 17 7.00 20.68 -0.62
N GLY A 18 7.26 19.44 -0.20
CA GLY A 18 6.24 18.51 0.29
C GLY A 18 5.34 17.89 -0.77
N GLN A 19 5.66 18.04 -2.05
CA GLN A 19 4.89 17.50 -3.18
C GLN A 19 5.78 16.71 -4.15
N LEU A 20 5.17 15.73 -4.83
CA LEU A 20 5.80 15.03 -5.94
C LEU A 20 5.17 15.50 -7.27
N ARG A 21 6.01 15.60 -8.27
CA ARG A 21 5.58 15.90 -9.63
C ARG A 21 5.18 14.63 -10.34
N VAL A 22 3.98 14.60 -10.86
CA VAL A 22 3.35 13.44 -11.46
C VAL A 22 2.81 13.77 -12.83
N ALA A 23 3.13 12.96 -13.82
CA ALA A 23 2.49 12.96 -15.12
C ALA A 23 1.22 12.10 -15.06
N LEU A 24 0.08 12.68 -15.44
CA LEU A 24 -1.25 12.06 -15.41
C LEU A 24 -1.80 11.91 -16.82
N GLY A 25 -2.28 10.72 -17.16
CA GLY A 25 -2.85 10.41 -18.48
C GLY A 25 -1.81 9.99 -19.51
N ARG A 26 -2.24 9.81 -20.75
CA ARG A 26 -1.39 9.42 -21.90
C ARG A 26 -1.61 10.36 -23.09
N GLY A 27 -0.58 10.49 -23.91
CA GLY A 27 -0.64 11.21 -25.19
C GLY A 27 -1.02 12.67 -25.05
N GLU A 28 -1.86 13.16 -25.96
CA GLU A 28 -2.28 14.58 -26.02
C GLU A 28 -3.09 15.04 -24.81
N HIS A 29 -3.61 14.12 -24.00
CA HIS A 29 -4.35 14.40 -22.78
C HIS A 29 -3.52 14.29 -21.52
N GLN A 30 -2.20 14.17 -21.66
CA GLN A 30 -1.29 14.14 -20.53
C GLN A 30 -1.15 15.54 -19.92
N PHE A 31 -1.22 15.61 -18.60
CA PHE A 31 -0.92 16.83 -17.87
C PHE A 31 -0.05 16.51 -16.65
N VAL A 32 0.64 17.53 -16.14
CA VAL A 32 1.52 17.41 -14.98
C VAL A 32 0.85 18.07 -13.79
N ALA A 33 0.86 17.39 -12.66
CA ALA A 33 0.37 17.91 -11.38
C ALA A 33 1.40 17.71 -10.28
N ASP A 34 1.47 18.64 -9.35
CA ASP A 34 2.21 18.47 -8.10
C ASP A 34 1.24 17.94 -7.04
N ILE A 35 1.50 16.73 -6.54
CA ILE A 35 0.62 16.03 -5.60
C ILE A 35 1.26 16.03 -4.22
N PRO A 36 0.54 16.44 -3.15
CA PRO A 36 1.04 16.40 -1.79
C PRO A 36 1.52 15.00 -1.41
N PHE A 37 2.72 14.91 -0.86
CA PHE A 37 3.34 13.64 -0.46
C PHE A 37 2.47 12.86 0.55
N GLY A 38 1.74 13.55 1.42
CA GLY A 38 0.83 12.95 2.38
C GLY A 38 -0.40 12.26 1.76
N LEU A 39 -0.75 12.57 0.50
CA LEU A 39 -1.79 11.88 -0.26
C LEU A 39 -1.25 10.66 -1.00
N LEU A 40 0.07 10.57 -1.15
CA LEU A 40 0.76 9.40 -1.64
C LEU A 40 1.01 8.49 -0.44
N GLN A 41 0.47 7.30 -0.45
CA GLN A 41 0.91 6.31 0.52
C GLN A 41 2.42 6.10 0.34
N PRO A 42 3.19 5.91 1.43
CA PRO A 42 4.65 5.77 1.35
C PRO A 42 5.12 4.74 0.31
N SER A 43 4.27 3.73 0.05
CA SER A 43 4.49 2.69 -0.96
C SER A 43 4.50 3.18 -2.41
N LEU A 44 4.01 4.39 -2.70
CA LEU A 44 3.82 4.89 -4.05
C LEU A 44 4.79 6.01 -4.42
N GLY A 45 5.64 6.42 -3.51
CA GLY A 45 6.67 7.44 -3.73
C GLY A 45 7.90 6.96 -4.51
N ILE A 46 7.84 5.80 -5.20
CA ILE A 46 8.95 5.25 -5.97
C ILE A 46 8.99 5.92 -7.34
N PRO A 47 10.14 6.52 -7.74
CA PRO A 47 10.30 7.09 -9.07
C PRO A 47 10.04 6.06 -10.16
N ASN A 48 9.42 6.49 -11.24
CA ASN A 48 9.00 5.64 -12.36
C ASN A 48 8.02 4.51 -11.96
N SER A 49 7.41 4.57 -10.79
CA SER A 49 6.32 3.69 -10.44
C SER A 49 5.07 4.11 -11.21
N GLU A 50 4.51 3.18 -11.94
CA GLU A 50 3.20 3.36 -12.55
C GLU A 50 2.12 3.14 -11.50
N PHE A 51 1.19 4.07 -11.41
CA PHE A 51 0.02 3.97 -10.55
C PHE A 51 -1.19 4.63 -11.23
N VAL A 52 -2.36 4.43 -10.68
CA VAL A 52 -3.59 5.04 -11.18
C VAL A 52 -3.99 6.18 -10.26
N ALA A 53 -4.06 7.38 -10.80
CA ALA A 53 -4.63 8.53 -10.12
C ALA A 53 -6.14 8.58 -10.36
N VAL A 54 -6.92 8.68 -9.29
CA VAL A 54 -8.34 8.96 -9.37
C VAL A 54 -8.52 10.46 -9.25
N VAL A 55 -9.14 11.04 -10.29
CA VAL A 55 -9.41 12.47 -10.37
C VAL A 55 -10.91 12.73 -10.53
N LYS A 56 -11.39 13.81 -9.93
CA LYS A 56 -12.75 14.30 -10.10
C LYS A 56 -12.70 15.67 -10.76
N GLY A 57 -13.06 15.72 -12.05
CA GLY A 57 -12.81 16.91 -12.86
C GLY A 57 -11.30 17.13 -13.06
N ARG A 58 -10.75 18.19 -12.46
CA ARG A 58 -9.30 18.47 -12.41
C ARG A 58 -8.70 18.31 -11.02
N GLU A 59 -9.51 17.89 -10.05
CA GLU A 59 -9.09 17.69 -8.69
C GLU A 59 -8.59 16.27 -8.49
N PHE A 60 -7.41 16.13 -7.91
CA PHE A 60 -6.85 14.85 -7.50
C PHE A 60 -7.55 14.36 -6.23
N VAL A 61 -8.03 13.12 -6.24
CA VAL A 61 -8.76 12.52 -5.12
C VAL A 61 -7.90 11.54 -4.34
N ARG A 62 -7.34 10.54 -5.04
CA ARG A 62 -6.52 9.50 -4.44
C ARG A 62 -5.67 8.77 -5.48
N ILE A 63 -4.73 7.97 -5.01
CA ILE A 63 -3.93 7.06 -5.81
C ILE A 63 -4.39 5.63 -5.57
N GLU A 64 -4.50 4.88 -6.65
CA GLU A 64 -4.66 3.43 -6.65
C GLU A 64 -3.36 2.81 -7.18
N PRO A 65 -2.75 1.85 -6.46
CA PRO A 65 -1.54 1.20 -6.94
C PRO A 65 -1.83 0.39 -8.22
N ALA A 66 -1.08 0.66 -9.26
CA ALA A 66 -1.13 -0.13 -10.49
C ALA A 66 0.29 -0.28 -11.04
N GLY A 67 0.90 -1.42 -10.89
CA GLY A 67 2.21 -1.67 -11.43
C GLY A 67 2.76 -3.01 -11.00
N ARG A 68 3.74 -3.53 -11.72
CA ARG A 68 4.36 -4.82 -11.44
C ARG A 68 4.97 -4.90 -10.03
N ILE A 69 5.55 -3.81 -9.56
CA ILE A 69 6.16 -3.75 -8.22
C ILE A 69 5.10 -3.88 -7.15
N TRP A 70 4.01 -3.13 -7.27
CA TRP A 70 2.90 -3.23 -6.32
C TRP A 70 2.24 -4.61 -6.37
N LEU A 71 2.02 -5.15 -7.55
CA LEU A 71 1.46 -6.48 -7.71
C LEU A 71 2.33 -7.56 -7.05
N THR A 72 3.66 -7.44 -7.18
CA THR A 72 4.62 -8.33 -6.53
C THR A 72 4.52 -8.22 -5.00
N ILE A 73 4.51 -7.00 -4.46
CA ILE A 73 4.36 -6.73 -3.02
C ILE A 73 3.03 -7.30 -2.52
N GLN A 74 1.95 -7.00 -3.23
CA GLN A 74 0.61 -7.45 -2.89
C GLN A 74 0.53 -8.98 -2.84
N ASN A 75 1.06 -9.67 -3.83
CA ASN A 75 1.05 -11.13 -3.88
C ASN A 75 1.89 -11.75 -2.75
N GLN A 76 3.04 -11.20 -2.42
CA GLN A 76 3.88 -11.70 -1.33
C GLN A 76 3.20 -11.53 0.04
N ILE A 77 2.62 -10.37 0.30
CA ILE A 77 1.91 -10.13 1.57
C ILE A 77 0.63 -10.98 1.63
N ARG A 78 -0.16 -11.03 0.55
CA ARG A 78 -1.37 -11.86 0.47
C ARG A 78 -1.09 -13.31 0.81
N ALA A 79 -0.02 -13.89 0.26
CA ALA A 79 0.35 -15.28 0.53
C ALA A 79 0.55 -15.54 2.03
N ILE A 80 1.20 -14.62 2.75
CA ILE A 80 1.39 -14.76 4.20
C ILE A 80 0.09 -14.56 4.95
N LEU A 81 -0.72 -13.58 4.59
CA LEU A 81 -2.00 -13.33 5.25
C LEU A 81 -2.95 -14.53 5.11
N ASN A 82 -2.99 -15.14 3.94
CA ASN A 82 -3.86 -16.28 3.69
C ASN A 82 -3.36 -17.58 4.34
N VAL A 83 -2.05 -17.81 4.37
CA VAL A 83 -1.50 -19.08 4.85
C VAL A 83 -1.21 -19.04 6.36
N ALA A 84 -0.61 -17.95 6.85
CA ALA A 84 -0.12 -17.87 8.22
C ALA A 84 -1.08 -17.15 9.17
N TRP A 85 -1.76 -16.13 8.69
CA TRP A 85 -2.68 -15.35 9.54
C TRP A 85 -4.09 -15.94 9.54
N ASP A 86 -4.83 -15.81 8.45
CA ASP A 86 -6.19 -16.33 8.21
C ASP A 86 -7.07 -16.40 9.48
N PRO A 87 -7.37 -15.26 10.13
CA PRO A 87 -8.03 -15.24 11.44
C PRO A 87 -9.47 -15.73 11.41
N ILE A 88 -10.12 -15.71 10.25
CA ILE A 88 -11.52 -16.16 10.07
C ILE A 88 -11.64 -17.46 9.28
N GLY A 89 -10.52 -18.06 8.85
CA GLY A 89 -10.50 -19.38 8.23
C GLY A 89 -11.17 -19.47 6.87
N VAL A 90 -11.05 -18.45 6.02
CA VAL A 90 -11.70 -18.37 4.70
C VAL A 90 -10.73 -18.42 3.51
N ALA A 91 -9.44 -18.49 3.76
CA ALA A 91 -8.42 -18.44 2.71
C ALA A 91 -8.54 -19.56 1.66
N ASP A 92 -9.11 -20.71 2.04
CA ASP A 92 -9.37 -21.83 1.10
C ASP A 92 -10.56 -21.57 0.17
N VAL A 93 -11.38 -20.56 0.47
CA VAL A 93 -12.62 -20.25 -0.27
C VAL A 93 -12.49 -18.94 -1.02
N VAL A 94 -11.84 -17.96 -0.40
CA VAL A 94 -11.66 -16.60 -0.91
C VAL A 94 -10.22 -16.19 -0.67
N ASP A 95 -9.50 -15.83 -1.72
CA ASP A 95 -8.06 -15.52 -1.64
C ASP A 95 -7.75 -14.03 -1.53
N ASP A 96 -8.74 -13.16 -1.65
CA ASP A 96 -8.63 -11.69 -1.58
C ASP A 96 -9.29 -11.05 -0.34
N GLU A 97 -9.76 -11.85 0.62
CA GLU A 97 -10.48 -11.37 1.81
C GLU A 97 -9.67 -10.35 2.62
N TYR A 98 -8.36 -10.53 2.68
CA TYR A 98 -7.47 -9.66 3.47
C TYR A 98 -6.78 -8.56 2.66
N ASP A 99 -7.10 -8.41 1.38
CA ASP A 99 -6.44 -7.46 0.47
C ASP A 99 -6.58 -6.01 0.92
N MET A 100 -7.68 -5.67 1.56
CA MET A 100 -7.90 -4.32 2.09
C MET A 100 -6.87 -3.90 3.15
N TYR A 101 -6.20 -4.85 3.77
CA TYR A 101 -5.19 -4.60 4.81
C TYR A 101 -3.76 -4.53 4.27
N ILE A 102 -3.52 -4.98 3.03
CA ILE A 102 -2.17 -5.09 2.44
C ILE A 102 -1.48 -3.72 2.39
N GLY A 103 -2.18 -2.68 1.99
CA GLY A 103 -1.60 -1.34 1.89
C GLY A 103 -1.06 -0.81 3.21
N GLN A 104 -1.82 -0.94 4.30
CA GLN A 104 -1.40 -0.51 5.62
C GLN A 104 -0.30 -1.39 6.22
N ILE A 105 -0.32 -2.70 5.95
CA ILE A 105 0.73 -3.63 6.36
C ILE A 105 2.03 -3.29 5.63
N TYR A 106 1.98 -3.06 4.32
CA TYR A 106 3.14 -2.64 3.55
C TYR A 106 3.75 -1.33 4.07
N ALA A 107 2.92 -0.32 4.33
CA ALA A 107 3.37 0.95 4.90
C ALA A 107 4.08 0.76 6.25
N LEU A 108 3.56 -0.14 7.09
CA LEU A 108 4.20 -0.49 8.36
C LEU A 108 5.54 -1.18 8.13
N LEU A 109 5.61 -2.19 7.26
CA LEU A 109 6.83 -2.94 6.95
C LEU A 109 7.93 -2.03 6.38
N ALA A 110 7.58 -1.00 5.62
CA ALA A 110 8.51 -0.02 5.08
C ALA A 110 9.26 0.78 6.16
N THR A 111 8.75 0.84 7.39
CA THR A 111 9.41 1.46 8.54
C THR A 111 10.41 0.54 9.25
N HIS A 112 10.59 -0.68 8.79
CA HIS A 112 11.41 -1.72 9.43
C HIS A 112 11.06 -1.94 10.92
N PRO A 113 9.77 -2.23 11.24
CA PRO A 113 9.31 -2.33 12.62
C PRO A 113 9.83 -3.60 13.31
N ALA A 114 9.74 -3.63 14.64
CA ALA A 114 9.90 -4.85 15.41
C ALA A 114 8.73 -5.82 15.14
N GLU A 115 8.95 -7.12 15.30
CA GLU A 115 7.91 -8.13 15.13
C GLU A 115 6.70 -7.89 16.04
N GLN A 116 6.94 -7.44 17.28
CA GLN A 116 5.88 -7.08 18.21
C GLN A 116 4.97 -5.98 17.65
N THR A 117 5.52 -4.97 16.99
CA THR A 117 4.75 -3.88 16.38
C THR A 117 3.85 -4.38 15.26
N ILE A 118 4.34 -5.32 14.46
CA ILE A 118 3.54 -5.94 13.39
C ILE A 118 2.43 -6.81 14.00
N ALA A 119 2.76 -7.62 15.01
CA ALA A 119 1.81 -8.47 15.70
C ALA A 119 0.69 -7.66 16.38
N ASP A 120 1.03 -6.56 17.04
CA ASP A 120 0.07 -5.65 17.66
C ASP A 120 -0.85 -5.00 16.62
N HIS A 121 -0.32 -4.68 15.43
CA HIS A 121 -1.11 -4.14 14.33
C HIS A 121 -2.12 -5.17 13.81
N LEU A 122 -1.71 -6.42 13.61
CA LEU A 122 -2.61 -7.50 13.19
C LEU A 122 -3.69 -7.76 14.24
N LEU A 123 -3.33 -7.81 15.53
CA LEU A 123 -4.27 -7.97 16.63
C LEU A 123 -5.31 -6.83 16.64
N ARG A 124 -4.88 -5.60 16.41
CA ARG A 124 -5.78 -4.45 16.34
C ARG A 124 -6.78 -4.58 15.19
N ILE A 125 -6.35 -5.06 14.03
CA ILE A 125 -7.25 -5.33 12.90
C ILE A 125 -8.31 -6.37 13.31
N GLU A 126 -7.89 -7.47 13.93
CA GLU A 126 -8.82 -8.52 14.38
C GLU A 126 -9.88 -7.97 15.36
N LEU A 127 -9.44 -7.20 16.36
CA LEU A 127 -10.33 -6.69 17.40
C LEU A 127 -11.23 -5.54 16.91
N GLU A 128 -10.67 -4.58 16.19
CA GLU A 128 -11.37 -3.33 15.85
C GLU A 128 -12.11 -3.39 14.51
N ARG A 129 -11.59 -4.15 13.54
CA ARG A 129 -12.14 -4.21 12.19
C ARG A 129 -12.96 -5.47 11.94
N MET A 130 -12.54 -6.59 12.48
CA MET A 130 -13.21 -7.89 12.27
C MET A 130 -14.12 -8.26 13.42
N GLY A 131 -14.02 -7.62 14.59
CA GLY A 131 -14.82 -7.92 15.77
C GLY A 131 -14.51 -9.31 16.38
N LEU A 132 -13.28 -9.79 16.20
CA LEU A 132 -12.84 -11.09 16.73
C LEU A 132 -12.35 -10.96 18.17
N THR A 133 -12.21 -12.11 18.85
CA THR A 133 -11.63 -12.17 20.20
C THR A 133 -10.11 -12.05 20.24
N GLY A 134 -9.48 -12.11 19.07
CA GLY A 134 -8.04 -12.01 18.89
C GLY A 134 -7.32 -13.36 18.84
N THR A 135 -6.38 -13.46 17.93
CA THR A 135 -5.46 -14.60 17.82
C THR A 135 -4.42 -14.53 18.94
N PRO A 136 -3.98 -15.66 19.53
CA PRO A 136 -2.91 -15.67 20.52
C PRO A 136 -1.64 -14.97 20.02
N MET A 137 -1.05 -14.14 20.87
CA MET A 137 0.13 -13.31 20.51
C MET A 137 1.29 -14.15 19.96
N LYS A 138 1.52 -15.35 20.50
CA LYS A 138 2.56 -16.26 20.00
C LYS A 138 2.38 -16.59 18.51
N ARG A 139 1.15 -16.81 18.07
CA ARG A 139 0.84 -17.06 16.65
C ARG A 139 1.03 -15.79 15.81
N LEU A 140 0.58 -14.66 16.30
CA LEU A 140 0.73 -13.37 15.62
C LEU A 140 2.21 -12.98 15.46
N LEU A 141 3.05 -13.28 16.45
CA LEU A 141 4.51 -13.08 16.33
C LEU A 141 5.13 -13.94 15.23
N GLY A 142 4.65 -15.17 15.05
CA GLY A 142 5.06 -16.03 13.92
C GLY A 142 4.68 -15.44 12.58
N VAL A 143 3.47 -14.90 12.44
CA VAL A 143 3.02 -14.18 11.24
C VAL A 143 3.87 -12.92 11.01
N ALA A 144 4.11 -12.16 12.07
CA ALA A 144 4.93 -10.94 12.02
C ALA A 144 6.36 -11.23 11.57
N ALA A 145 6.98 -12.32 12.05
CA ALA A 145 8.29 -12.76 11.60
C ALA A 145 8.31 -13.08 10.10
N SER A 146 7.28 -13.77 9.61
CA SER A 146 7.14 -14.10 8.18
C SER A 146 7.00 -12.85 7.33
N LEU A 147 6.19 -11.89 7.75
CA LEU A 147 6.03 -10.59 7.07
C LEU A 147 7.33 -9.78 7.07
N ARG A 148 8.01 -9.72 8.19
CA ARG A 148 9.28 -8.99 8.33
C ARG A 148 10.39 -9.55 7.46
N ASN A 149 10.40 -10.86 7.23
CA ASN A 149 11.39 -11.55 6.40
C ASN A 149 11.13 -11.43 4.89
N LEU A 150 10.01 -10.83 4.47
CA LEU A 150 9.76 -10.59 3.06
C LEU A 150 10.82 -9.68 2.44
N GLN A 151 11.34 -10.09 1.30
CA GLN A 151 12.23 -9.27 0.48
C GLN A 151 11.40 -8.32 -0.38
N LEU A 152 10.81 -7.32 0.25
CA LEU A 152 10.03 -6.31 -0.44
C LEU A 152 10.96 -5.30 -1.12
N PRO A 153 10.60 -4.78 -2.32
CA PRO A 153 11.32 -3.69 -2.93
C PRO A 153 11.43 -2.51 -1.95
N SER A 154 12.66 -2.04 -1.70
CA SER A 154 12.85 -0.90 -0.81
C SER A 154 12.46 0.39 -1.52
N LEU A 155 11.69 1.22 -0.83
CA LEU A 155 11.55 2.62 -1.19
C LEU A 155 12.91 3.29 -1.04
N GLY A 156 13.46 3.83 -2.11
CA GLY A 156 14.75 4.53 -2.05
C GLY A 156 14.69 5.66 -1.02
N LYS A 157 15.64 5.66 -0.06
CA LYS A 157 15.71 6.67 1.02
C LYS A 157 15.75 8.12 0.52
N SER A 158 16.18 8.34 -0.72
CA SER A 158 16.26 9.66 -1.35
C SER A 158 14.90 10.33 -1.60
N TRP A 159 13.82 9.58 -1.53
CA TRP A 159 12.46 10.09 -1.77
C TRP A 159 11.66 10.37 -0.49
N LEU A 160 12.10 9.80 0.63
CA LEU A 160 11.53 10.08 1.95
C LEU A 160 12.15 11.32 2.61
N ALA A 161 13.21 11.88 2.03
CA ALA A 161 13.99 13.00 2.57
C ALA A 161 13.66 14.36 1.90
N VAL A 162 12.60 14.44 1.09
CA VAL A 162 12.16 15.69 0.45
C VAL A 162 10.99 16.30 1.18
#